data_ee2677c964e710df67548b38086a2dad
#
_entry.id   ee2677c964e710df67548b38086a2dad
#
_cell.length_a   1.000
_cell.length_b   1.000
_cell.length_c   1.000
_cell.angle_alpha   90.00
_cell.angle_beta   90.00
_cell.angle_gamma   90.00
#
_symmetry.space_group_name_H-M   'P 1'
#
loop_
_entity.id
_entity.type
_entity.pdbx_description
1 polymer ?
#
loop_
_entity_poly.entity_id
_entity_poly.type
_entity_poly.pdbx_seq_one_letter_code
_entity_poly.pdbx_strand_id
1 'polypeptide(L)'
;MVDRDTMAAYAANIDKYRNLVTKIGGNSRLDGFLARLSEGAEILDLGCGVGDSAVRMRDAGFAVSCTDASPDMVATANDLHGLDAVQKSFSELQEDAAYDAVWASFSLLHAPRAEMPANLVRIHRAIRPGGLFYMGLKLGAGEARDAAGRFYAYFSEEE
;
A
#
# COMPACT_ATOMS: atom_id res chain seq x y z
N MET A 1 -8.14 2.61 12.69
CA MET A 1 -7.13 2.57 13.80
C MET A 1 -6.00 1.65 13.38
N VAL A 2 -4.74 2.04 13.64
CA VAL A 2 -3.57 1.18 13.30
C VAL A 2 -3.49 0.02 14.29
N ASP A 3 -3.41 -1.21 13.76
CA ASP A 3 -3.29 -2.42 14.57
C ASP A 3 -1.84 -2.61 15.08
N ARG A 4 -1.65 -2.46 16.39
CA ARG A 4 -0.31 -2.47 17.02
C ARG A 4 0.40 -3.82 16.91
N ASP A 5 -0.34 -4.92 17.00
CA ASP A 5 0.24 -6.27 16.92
C ASP A 5 0.73 -6.54 15.49
N THR A 6 -0.02 -6.10 14.49
CA THR A 6 0.41 -6.15 13.08
C THR A 6 1.69 -5.35 12.87
N MET A 7 1.77 -4.12 13.42
CA MET A 7 3.00 -3.31 13.32
C MET A 7 4.19 -3.99 13.99
N ALA A 8 4.00 -4.54 15.18
CA ALA A 8 5.05 -5.29 15.89
C ALA A 8 5.51 -6.54 15.13
N ALA A 9 4.57 -7.27 14.49
CA ALA A 9 4.90 -8.44 13.68
C ALA A 9 5.71 -8.06 12.42
N TYR A 10 5.43 -6.92 11.80
CA TYR A 10 6.22 -6.38 10.69
C TYR A 10 7.61 -5.96 11.13
N ALA A 11 7.73 -5.22 12.24
CA ALA A 11 9.01 -4.81 12.81
C ALA A 11 9.90 -6.01 13.14
N ALA A 12 9.34 -7.05 13.77
CA ALA A 12 10.08 -8.28 14.12
C ALA A 12 10.58 -9.08 12.91
N ASN A 13 10.02 -8.85 11.72
CA ASN A 13 10.37 -9.56 10.49
C ASN A 13 10.96 -8.66 9.41
N ILE A 14 11.43 -7.47 9.76
CA ILE A 14 11.87 -6.46 8.78
C ILE A 14 12.97 -6.98 7.85
N ASP A 15 13.92 -7.75 8.35
CA ASP A 15 15.01 -8.33 7.53
C ASP A 15 14.50 -9.33 6.49
N LYS A 16 13.42 -10.05 6.81
CA LYS A 16 12.76 -10.93 5.84
C LYS A 16 12.17 -10.12 4.68
N TYR A 17 11.53 -8.99 4.97
CA TYR A 17 10.97 -8.12 3.92
C TYR A 17 12.06 -7.45 3.11
N ARG A 18 13.13 -6.96 3.72
CA ARG A 18 14.33 -6.47 3.01
C ARG A 18 14.88 -7.46 2.00
N ASN A 19 14.98 -8.74 2.39
CA ASN A 19 15.52 -9.79 1.54
C ASN A 19 14.54 -10.27 0.46
N LEU A 20 13.23 -10.07 0.62
CA LEU A 20 12.23 -10.42 -0.39
C LEU A 20 12.29 -9.50 -1.61
N VAL A 21 12.53 -8.21 -1.40
CA VAL A 21 12.63 -7.18 -2.46
C VAL A 21 13.66 -7.57 -3.52
N THR A 22 14.76 -8.18 -3.12
CA THR A 22 15.84 -8.59 -4.04
C THR A 22 15.50 -9.83 -4.89
N LYS A 23 14.40 -10.54 -4.60
CA LYS A 23 14.05 -11.83 -5.22
C LYS A 23 12.79 -11.80 -6.10
N ILE A 24 12.02 -10.72 -6.03
CA ILE A 24 10.74 -10.64 -6.73
C ILE A 24 10.98 -10.22 -8.19
N GLY A 25 10.82 -11.18 -9.11
CA GLY A 25 10.70 -10.93 -10.55
C GLY A 25 9.47 -10.09 -10.88
N GLY A 26 9.19 -9.85 -12.18
CA GLY A 26 8.15 -8.96 -12.64
C GLY A 26 6.81 -9.10 -11.91
N ASN A 27 6.12 -7.98 -11.70
CA ASN A 27 4.79 -7.91 -11.13
C ASN A 27 3.80 -7.52 -12.22
N SER A 28 3.22 -8.52 -12.89
CA SER A 28 2.31 -8.31 -14.02
C SER A 28 1.10 -7.43 -13.72
N ARG A 29 0.63 -7.42 -12.44
CA ARG A 29 -0.47 -6.54 -12.00
C ARG A 29 -0.03 -5.09 -11.97
N LEU A 30 1.15 -4.82 -11.43
CA LEU A 30 1.72 -3.48 -11.42
C LEU A 30 2.00 -3.00 -12.84
N ASP A 31 2.61 -3.84 -13.68
CA ASP A 31 2.90 -3.49 -15.08
C ASP A 31 1.61 -3.16 -15.85
N GLY A 32 0.54 -3.96 -15.67
CA GLY A 32 -0.78 -3.69 -16.26
C GLY A 32 -1.46 -2.43 -15.71
N PHE A 33 -1.24 -2.08 -14.46
CA PHE A 33 -1.73 -0.84 -13.86
C PHE A 33 -0.99 0.37 -14.45
N LEU A 34 0.33 0.34 -14.49
CA LEU A 34 1.16 1.43 -15.01
C LEU A 34 0.91 1.70 -16.50
N ALA A 35 0.67 0.64 -17.30
CA ALA A 35 0.36 0.77 -18.72
C ALA A 35 -0.94 1.55 -19.03
N ARG A 36 -1.77 1.80 -18.02
CA ARG A 36 -3.02 2.57 -18.15
C ARG A 36 -2.88 4.04 -17.75
N LEU A 37 -1.72 4.44 -17.27
CA LEU A 37 -1.43 5.80 -16.81
C LEU A 37 -0.65 6.57 -17.85
N SER A 38 -0.82 7.89 -17.84
CA SER A 38 -0.01 8.81 -18.63
C SER A 38 1.42 8.87 -18.09
N GLU A 39 2.39 9.13 -18.96
CA GLU A 39 3.78 9.34 -18.57
C GLU A 39 3.88 10.44 -17.50
N GLY A 40 4.68 10.17 -16.47
CA GLY A 40 4.89 11.11 -15.36
C GLY A 40 3.71 11.27 -14.40
N ALA A 41 2.65 10.43 -14.51
CA ALA A 41 1.50 10.49 -13.61
C ALA A 41 1.93 10.40 -12.14
N GLU A 42 1.18 11.10 -11.27
CA GLU A 42 1.39 11.09 -9.82
C GLU A 42 0.66 9.92 -9.19
N ILE A 43 1.41 9.01 -8.56
CA ILE A 43 0.90 7.78 -7.93
C ILE A 43 1.14 7.82 -6.43
N LEU A 44 0.12 7.49 -5.64
CA LEU A 44 0.27 7.17 -4.22
C LEU A 44 0.40 5.65 -4.04
N ASP A 45 1.53 5.20 -3.47
CA ASP A 45 1.66 3.84 -2.93
C ASP A 45 1.19 3.84 -1.47
N LEU A 46 -0.05 3.38 -1.25
CA LEU A 46 -0.75 3.44 0.03
C LEU A 46 -0.53 2.15 0.83
N GLY A 47 0.29 2.23 1.85
CA GLY A 47 0.82 1.08 2.58
C GLY A 47 1.97 0.44 1.79
N CYS A 48 2.99 1.24 1.52
CA CYS A 48 4.10 0.89 0.62
C CYS A 48 5.04 -0.20 1.17
N GLY A 49 4.95 -0.52 2.47
CA GLY A 49 5.88 -1.44 3.09
C GLY A 49 7.33 -0.99 2.91
N VAL A 50 8.18 -1.90 2.49
CA VAL A 50 9.61 -1.60 2.22
C VAL A 50 9.88 -0.91 0.87
N GLY A 51 8.83 -0.55 0.12
CA GLY A 51 8.93 0.29 -1.08
C GLY A 51 9.15 -0.44 -2.40
N ASP A 52 8.94 -1.74 -2.45
CA ASP A 52 9.18 -2.56 -3.65
C ASP A 52 8.38 -2.09 -4.89
N SER A 53 7.07 -1.87 -4.72
CA SER A 53 6.24 -1.33 -5.81
C SER A 53 6.61 0.10 -6.17
N ALA A 54 6.85 0.93 -5.16
CA ALA A 54 7.17 2.34 -5.36
C ALA A 54 8.47 2.56 -6.15
N VAL A 55 9.51 1.78 -5.86
CA VAL A 55 10.78 1.85 -6.59
C VAL A 55 10.58 1.52 -8.06
N ARG A 56 9.77 0.50 -8.36
CA ARG A 56 9.48 0.11 -9.74
C ARG A 56 8.66 1.16 -10.49
N MET A 57 7.69 1.80 -9.81
CA MET A 57 6.93 2.92 -10.37
C MET A 57 7.85 4.11 -10.69
N ARG A 58 8.72 4.49 -9.74
CA ARG A 58 9.70 5.56 -9.93
C ARG A 58 10.65 5.27 -11.09
N ASP A 59 11.20 4.06 -11.15
CA ASP A 59 12.15 3.66 -12.19
C ASP A 59 11.48 3.54 -13.58
N ALA A 60 10.15 3.39 -13.61
CA ALA A 60 9.33 3.47 -14.82
C ALA A 60 8.97 4.94 -15.21
N GLY A 61 9.43 5.95 -14.47
CA GLY A 61 9.27 7.36 -14.81
C GLY A 61 8.05 8.05 -14.20
N PHE A 62 7.39 7.44 -13.21
CA PHE A 62 6.26 8.04 -12.50
C PHE A 62 6.70 8.88 -11.30
N ALA A 63 5.90 9.89 -10.95
CA ALA A 63 6.04 10.62 -9.69
C ALA A 63 5.35 9.81 -8.58
N VAL A 64 6.10 9.38 -7.56
CA VAL A 64 5.58 8.45 -6.55
C VAL A 64 5.63 9.08 -5.16
N SER A 65 4.50 9.09 -4.49
CA SER A 65 4.37 9.33 -3.05
C SER A 65 4.17 8.02 -2.32
N CYS A 66 4.82 7.83 -1.18
CA CYS A 66 4.78 6.59 -0.41
C CYS A 66 4.31 6.84 1.01
N THR A 67 3.36 6.06 1.49
CA THR A 67 2.95 6.10 2.89
C THR A 67 2.83 4.70 3.48
N ASP A 68 3.19 4.54 4.74
CA ASP A 68 2.95 3.33 5.52
C ASP A 68 2.70 3.69 6.99
N ALA A 69 1.90 2.91 7.69
CA ALA A 69 1.63 3.14 9.11
C ALA A 69 2.77 2.67 10.01
N SER A 70 3.62 1.76 9.53
CA SER A 70 4.76 1.22 10.27
C SER A 70 5.99 2.14 10.12
N PRO A 71 6.52 2.70 11.23
CA PRO A 71 7.74 3.49 11.17
C PRO A 71 8.95 2.69 10.67
N ASP A 72 9.01 1.39 10.99
CA ASP A 72 10.11 0.53 10.54
C ASP A 72 10.07 0.26 9.03
N MET A 73 8.85 0.12 8.45
CA MET A 73 8.68 0.01 7.00
C MET A 73 9.09 1.30 6.30
N VAL A 74 8.64 2.45 6.80
CA VAL A 74 9.01 3.78 6.28
C VAL A 74 10.53 3.99 6.33
N ALA A 75 11.16 3.73 7.47
CA ALA A 75 12.60 3.83 7.60
C ALA A 75 13.33 2.92 6.60
N THR A 76 12.86 1.68 6.47
CA THR A 76 13.45 0.71 5.53
C THR A 76 13.29 1.13 4.07
N ALA A 77 12.10 1.61 3.66
CA ALA A 77 11.86 2.11 2.31
C ALA A 77 12.78 3.30 1.96
N ASN A 78 12.98 4.20 2.92
CA ASN A 78 13.86 5.35 2.74
C ASN A 78 15.33 4.93 2.71
N ASP A 79 15.79 4.07 3.62
CA ASP A 79 17.17 3.59 3.67
C ASP A 79 17.59 2.81 2.44
N LEU A 80 16.71 1.91 1.95
CA LEU A 80 17.01 1.06 0.80
C LEU A 80 16.89 1.79 -0.54
N HIS A 81 15.93 2.71 -0.65
CA HIS A 81 15.50 3.20 -1.96
C HIS A 81 15.44 4.73 -2.09
N GLY A 82 15.59 5.48 -0.99
CA GLY A 82 15.49 6.95 -1.01
C GLY A 82 14.11 7.42 -1.53
N LEU A 83 13.03 6.84 -1.01
CA LEU A 83 11.67 7.08 -1.51
C LEU A 83 10.96 8.28 -0.88
N ASP A 84 11.54 8.89 0.15
CA ASP A 84 10.90 9.93 0.95
C ASP A 84 9.52 9.50 1.51
N ALA A 85 9.40 8.20 1.85
CA ALA A 85 8.20 7.62 2.42
C ALA A 85 7.85 8.29 3.74
N VAL A 86 6.56 8.50 3.98
CA VAL A 86 6.02 9.19 5.16
C VAL A 86 5.21 8.23 6.01
N GLN A 87 5.41 8.28 7.34
CA GLN A 87 4.57 7.54 8.25
C GLN A 87 3.16 8.15 8.28
N LYS A 88 2.18 7.41 7.77
CA LYS A 88 0.78 7.82 7.69
C LYS A 88 -0.14 6.61 7.64
N SER A 89 -1.16 6.58 8.49
CA SER A 89 -2.23 5.59 8.44
C SER A 89 -3.28 5.94 7.37
N PHE A 90 -4.13 4.99 7.01
CA PHE A 90 -5.22 5.23 6.05
C PHE A 90 -6.20 6.32 6.51
N SER A 91 -6.44 6.44 7.82
CA SER A 91 -7.33 7.45 8.40
C SER A 91 -6.77 8.88 8.30
N GLU A 92 -5.47 9.02 8.08
CA GLU A 92 -4.78 10.31 7.93
C GLU A 92 -4.68 10.77 6.48
N LEU A 93 -5.18 9.99 5.52
CA LEU A 93 -5.25 10.40 4.11
C LEU A 93 -6.27 11.53 3.94
N GLN A 94 -5.78 12.76 3.76
CA GLN A 94 -6.60 13.98 3.70
C GLN A 94 -6.48 14.74 2.37
N GLU A 95 -5.63 14.27 1.48
CA GLU A 95 -5.39 14.85 0.17
C GLU A 95 -6.70 14.92 -0.64
N ASP A 96 -6.81 15.91 -1.50
CA ASP A 96 -7.96 16.14 -2.38
C ASP A 96 -7.47 16.29 -3.82
N ALA A 97 -7.92 15.41 -4.70
CA ALA A 97 -7.56 15.37 -6.12
C ALA A 97 -6.04 15.56 -6.36
N ALA A 98 -5.22 14.91 -5.52
CA ALA A 98 -3.77 15.07 -5.53
C ALA A 98 -3.06 14.07 -6.44
N TYR A 99 -3.66 12.90 -6.67
CA TYR A 99 -3.03 11.79 -7.38
C TYR A 99 -3.80 11.39 -8.63
N ASP A 100 -3.10 11.01 -9.69
CA ASP A 100 -3.68 10.40 -10.88
C ASP A 100 -4.04 8.93 -10.63
N ALA A 101 -3.37 8.30 -9.65
CA ALA A 101 -3.67 6.93 -9.27
C ALA A 101 -3.29 6.63 -7.82
N VAL A 102 -3.96 5.64 -7.22
CA VAL A 102 -3.61 5.05 -5.92
C VAL A 102 -3.41 3.55 -6.09
N TRP A 103 -2.29 3.06 -5.57
CA TRP A 103 -1.93 1.65 -5.50
C TRP A 103 -1.97 1.20 -4.05
N ALA A 104 -2.87 0.28 -3.70
CA ALA A 104 -3.01 -0.31 -2.36
C ALA A 104 -2.91 -1.84 -2.45
N SER A 105 -1.68 -2.33 -2.57
CA SER A 105 -1.42 -3.76 -2.77
C SER A 105 -1.26 -4.48 -1.44
N PHE A 106 -2.26 -5.24 -1.04
CA PHE A 106 -2.28 -6.01 0.21
C PHE A 106 -2.01 -5.18 1.47
N SER A 107 -2.43 -3.91 1.47
CA SER A 107 -2.29 -2.98 2.59
C SER A 107 -3.61 -2.77 3.34
N LEU A 108 -4.69 -2.44 2.65
CA LEU A 108 -6.01 -2.16 3.24
C LEU A 108 -6.60 -3.33 4.03
N LEU A 109 -6.21 -4.55 3.72
CA LEU A 109 -6.61 -5.76 4.46
C LEU A 109 -6.10 -5.81 5.91
N HIS A 110 -5.21 -4.90 6.33
CA HIS A 110 -4.78 -4.76 7.72
C HIS A 110 -5.63 -3.78 8.53
N ALA A 111 -6.64 -3.15 7.90
CA ALA A 111 -7.66 -2.36 8.58
C ALA A 111 -8.91 -3.21 8.87
N PRO A 112 -9.64 -2.95 9.97
CA PRO A 112 -10.92 -3.58 10.22
C PRO A 112 -11.90 -3.40 9.06
N ARG A 113 -12.70 -4.44 8.77
CA ARG A 113 -13.71 -4.38 7.70
C ARG A 113 -14.64 -3.18 7.84
N ALA A 114 -15.01 -2.85 9.10
CA ALA A 114 -15.86 -1.70 9.40
C ALA A 114 -15.25 -0.34 8.97
N GLU A 115 -13.93 -0.25 8.84
CA GLU A 115 -13.22 0.96 8.40
C GLU A 115 -13.09 1.06 6.86
N MET A 116 -13.32 -0.04 6.13
CA MET A 116 -13.13 -0.09 4.69
C MET A 116 -13.94 0.98 3.94
N PRO A 117 -15.26 1.18 4.19
CA PRO A 117 -16.02 2.22 3.48
C PRO A 117 -15.42 3.62 3.69
N ALA A 118 -15.02 3.96 4.90
CA ALA A 118 -14.42 5.26 5.20
C ALA A 118 -13.05 5.42 4.51
N ASN A 119 -12.24 4.37 4.44
CA ASN A 119 -10.96 4.40 3.75
C ASN A 119 -11.15 4.55 2.23
N LEU A 120 -12.13 3.87 1.64
CA LEU A 120 -12.45 4.02 0.21
C LEU A 120 -12.91 5.44 -0.13
N VAL A 121 -13.69 6.09 0.74
CA VAL A 121 -14.10 7.50 0.56
C VAL A 121 -12.88 8.43 0.57
N ARG A 122 -11.91 8.20 1.48
CA ARG A 122 -10.67 8.99 1.51
C ARG A 122 -9.82 8.79 0.25
N ILE A 123 -9.68 7.56 -0.19
CA ILE A 123 -8.95 7.22 -1.41
C ILE A 123 -9.61 7.86 -2.64
N HIS A 124 -10.94 7.75 -2.74
CA HIS A 124 -11.69 8.37 -3.83
C HIS A 124 -11.48 9.90 -3.87
N ARG A 125 -11.49 10.57 -2.71
CA ARG A 125 -11.23 12.00 -2.63
C ARG A 125 -9.80 12.36 -3.04
N ALA A 126 -8.81 11.53 -2.70
CA ALA A 126 -7.41 11.78 -3.03
C ALA A 126 -7.09 11.62 -4.52
N ILE A 127 -7.92 10.86 -5.25
CA ILE A 127 -7.76 10.61 -6.69
C ILE A 127 -8.42 11.72 -7.51
N ARG A 128 -7.73 12.19 -8.54
CA ARG A 128 -8.27 13.13 -9.55
C ARG A 128 -9.41 12.48 -10.33
N PRO A 129 -10.39 13.28 -10.82
CA PRO A 129 -11.44 12.74 -11.69
C PRO A 129 -10.86 11.96 -12.88
N GLY A 130 -11.34 10.74 -13.09
CA GLY A 130 -10.85 9.84 -14.14
C GLY A 130 -9.58 9.06 -13.78
N GLY A 131 -9.03 9.24 -12.58
CA GLY A 131 -7.86 8.50 -12.11
C GLY A 131 -8.15 7.03 -11.80
N LEU A 132 -7.10 6.28 -11.50
CA LEU A 132 -7.17 4.83 -11.29
C LEU A 132 -6.97 4.45 -9.82
N PHE A 133 -7.63 3.39 -9.40
CA PHE A 133 -7.40 2.75 -8.11
C PHE A 133 -7.14 1.25 -8.28
N TYR A 134 -6.06 0.77 -7.68
CA TYR A 134 -5.79 -0.65 -7.52
C TYR A 134 -5.88 -1.05 -6.04
N MET A 135 -6.59 -2.14 -5.77
CA MET A 135 -6.70 -2.71 -4.44
C MET A 135 -6.42 -4.22 -4.50
N GLY A 136 -5.40 -4.67 -3.77
CA GLY A 136 -5.11 -6.09 -3.56
C GLY A 136 -5.61 -6.54 -2.20
N LEU A 137 -6.49 -7.54 -2.17
CA LEU A 137 -7.06 -8.14 -0.95
C LEU A 137 -6.85 -9.66 -0.93
N LYS A 138 -7.16 -10.28 0.21
CA LYS A 138 -7.21 -11.73 0.34
C LYS A 138 -8.66 -12.23 0.33
N LEU A 139 -8.90 -13.27 -0.47
CA LEU A 139 -10.19 -13.96 -0.48
C LEU A 139 -10.42 -14.71 0.84
N GLY A 140 -11.66 -14.67 1.29
CA GLY A 140 -12.10 -15.33 2.51
C GLY A 140 -13.29 -14.61 3.15
N ALA A 141 -13.53 -14.89 4.42
CA ALA A 141 -14.64 -14.30 5.17
C ALA A 141 -14.16 -13.82 6.55
N GLY A 142 -14.73 -12.70 7.02
CA GLY A 142 -14.50 -12.18 8.36
C GLY A 142 -13.11 -11.60 8.58
N GLU A 143 -12.65 -11.69 9.81
CA GLU A 143 -11.38 -11.13 10.28
C GLU A 143 -10.63 -12.17 11.10
N ALA A 144 -9.31 -12.26 10.93
CA ALA A 144 -8.48 -13.19 11.69
C ALA A 144 -7.05 -12.67 11.85
N ARG A 145 -6.29 -13.26 12.78
CA ARG A 145 -4.85 -13.08 12.89
C ARG A 145 -4.12 -14.31 12.35
N ASP A 146 -3.02 -14.08 11.67
CA ASP A 146 -2.14 -15.17 11.25
C ASP A 146 -1.20 -15.61 12.40
N ALA A 147 -0.38 -16.64 12.12
CA ALA A 147 0.56 -17.19 13.11
C ALA A 147 1.62 -16.17 13.58
N ALA A 148 1.85 -15.10 12.85
CA ALA A 148 2.75 -14.01 13.24
C ALA A 148 2.04 -12.89 14.02
N GLY A 149 0.73 -13.01 14.28
CA GLY A 149 -0.09 -12.02 14.98
C GLY A 149 -0.62 -10.90 14.10
N ARG A 150 -0.37 -10.92 12.77
CA ARG A 150 -0.87 -9.89 11.86
C ARG A 150 -2.38 -10.03 11.67
N PHE A 151 -3.09 -8.92 11.81
CA PHE A 151 -4.53 -8.83 11.54
C PHE A 151 -4.80 -8.82 10.03
N TYR A 152 -5.82 -9.58 9.62
CA TYR A 152 -6.33 -9.62 8.26
C TYR A 152 -7.85 -9.52 8.22
N ALA A 153 -8.35 -8.61 7.42
CA ALA A 153 -9.72 -8.59 6.94
C ALA A 153 -9.78 -9.33 5.60
N TYR A 154 -10.66 -10.31 5.50
CA TYR A 154 -10.89 -11.09 4.29
C TYR A 154 -12.17 -10.63 3.62
N PHE A 155 -12.22 -10.75 2.30
CA PHE A 155 -13.36 -10.34 1.48
C PHE A 155 -13.71 -11.45 0.49
N SER A 156 -15.00 -11.59 0.14
CA SER A 156 -15.44 -12.45 -0.95
C SER A 156 -15.36 -11.71 -2.30
N GLU A 157 -15.57 -12.43 -3.39
CA GLU A 157 -15.64 -11.82 -4.74
C GLU A 157 -16.91 -10.98 -4.95
N GLU A 158 -17.92 -11.17 -4.09
CA GLU A 158 -19.22 -10.49 -4.18
C GLU A 158 -19.26 -9.17 -3.39
N GLU A 159 -18.29 -8.94 -2.50
CA GLU A 159 -18.19 -7.76 -1.66
C GLU A 159 -17.32 -6.68 -2.30
#